data_f76b21635d196a0999364343af8bb297
#
_entry.id   f76b21635d196a0999364343af8bb297
#
_cell.length_a   1.000
_cell.length_b   1.000
_cell.length_c   1.000
_cell.angle_alpha   90.00
_cell.angle_beta   90.00
_cell.angle_gamma   90.00
#
_symmetry.space_group_name_H-M   'P 1'
#
loop_
_entity.id
_entity.type
_entity.pdbx_description
1 polymer ?
#
loop_
_entity_poly.entity_id
_entity_poly.type
_entity_poly.pdbx_seq_one_letter_code
_entity_poly.pdbx_strand_id
1 'polypeptide(L)'
;MKNKFPVEILLVEDNPDDAKLVIRALTRNRIVNHFEMVDDGAEALDFLFHRGNYANRVGEPLPMVIFLDLKLPKVHGLDVLKEIRANEATRKLPVVIVTSSKEDPDISKAYELGANSYVVKPVNFESFFKVISDLGMYWLILNEPPR
;
A
#
# COMPACT_ATOMS: atom_id res chain seq x y z
N MET A 1 4.65 -0.19 24.81
CA MET A 1 4.21 -1.57 24.53
C MET A 1 4.04 -1.76 23.04
N LYS A 2 4.63 -2.80 22.50
CA LYS A 2 4.47 -3.09 21.08
C LYS A 2 3.03 -3.50 20.77
N ASN A 3 2.56 -3.17 19.57
CA ASN A 3 1.28 -3.64 19.11
C ASN A 3 1.27 -5.17 19.08
N LYS A 4 0.27 -5.78 19.68
CA LYS A 4 0.13 -7.23 19.72
C LYS A 4 -0.15 -7.82 18.33
N PHE A 5 -0.76 -7.01 17.44
CA PHE A 5 -1.17 -7.46 16.12
C PHE A 5 -0.46 -6.61 15.08
N PRO A 6 0.47 -7.20 14.30
CA PRO A 6 1.17 -6.44 13.26
C PRO A 6 0.22 -5.96 12.18
N VAL A 7 0.54 -4.83 11.58
CA VAL A 7 -0.22 -4.30 10.44
C VAL A 7 0.07 -5.17 9.21
N GLU A 8 -0.97 -5.68 8.58
CA GLU A 8 -0.86 -6.53 7.41
C GLU A 8 -0.75 -5.72 6.12
N ILE A 9 -1.56 -4.67 6.01
CA ILE A 9 -1.57 -3.80 4.82
C ILE A 9 -1.38 -2.35 5.25
N LEU A 10 -0.47 -1.66 4.56
CA LEU A 10 -0.42 -0.20 4.59
C LEU A 10 -1.13 0.31 3.35
N LEU A 11 -2.21 1.06 3.54
CA LEU A 11 -2.96 1.69 2.46
C LEU A 11 -2.58 3.17 2.40
N VAL A 12 -2.05 3.60 1.25
CA VAL A 12 -1.66 4.99 1.01
C VAL A 12 -2.61 5.56 -0.04
N GLU A 13 -3.59 6.30 0.41
CA GLU A 13 -4.70 6.79 -0.42
C GLU A 13 -5.27 8.08 0.15
N ASP A 14 -5.31 9.14 -0.65
CA ASP A 14 -5.82 10.44 -0.21
C ASP A 14 -7.30 10.66 -0.53
N ASN A 15 -7.90 9.83 -1.39
CA ASN A 15 -9.33 9.92 -1.70
C ASN A 15 -10.12 9.16 -0.64
N PRO A 16 -10.92 9.86 0.19
CA PRO A 16 -11.63 9.19 1.29
C PRO A 16 -12.65 8.14 0.83
N ASP A 17 -13.29 8.35 -0.31
CA ASP A 17 -14.26 7.39 -0.82
C ASP A 17 -13.59 6.11 -1.29
N ASP A 18 -12.47 6.24 -2.01
CA ASP A 18 -11.68 5.09 -2.44
C ASP A 18 -11.10 4.35 -1.23
N ALA A 19 -10.60 5.07 -0.24
CA ALA A 19 -10.06 4.48 0.97
C ALA A 19 -11.11 3.65 1.71
N LYS A 20 -12.31 4.18 1.88
CA LYS A 20 -13.42 3.47 2.53
C LYS A 20 -13.77 2.19 1.76
N LEU A 21 -13.79 2.28 0.44
CA LEU A 21 -14.12 1.15 -0.41
C LEU A 21 -13.08 0.05 -0.28
N VAL A 22 -11.80 0.40 -0.31
CA VAL A 22 -10.71 -0.57 -0.14
C VAL A 22 -10.82 -1.27 1.21
N ILE A 23 -11.01 -0.51 2.28
CA ILE A 23 -11.14 -1.06 3.63
C ILE A 23 -12.32 -2.03 3.69
N ARG A 24 -13.47 -1.65 3.13
CA ARG A 24 -14.67 -2.49 3.13
C ARG A 24 -14.42 -3.79 2.37
N ALA A 25 -13.77 -3.70 1.21
CA ALA A 25 -13.46 -4.88 0.40
C ALA A 25 -12.53 -5.86 1.13
N LEU A 26 -11.54 -5.33 1.83
CA LEU A 26 -10.56 -6.15 2.53
C LEU A 26 -11.11 -6.74 3.83
N THR A 27 -11.98 -6.02 4.52
CA THR A 27 -12.49 -6.47 5.82
C THR A 27 -13.73 -7.37 5.70
N ARG A 28 -14.54 -7.18 4.68
CA ARG A 28 -15.81 -7.91 4.50
C ARG A 28 -15.64 -9.43 4.52
N ASN A 29 -14.60 -9.93 3.85
CA ASN A 29 -14.34 -11.36 3.73
C ASN A 29 -13.29 -11.84 4.72
N ARG A 30 -12.98 -11.02 5.73
CA ARG A 30 -11.96 -11.33 6.75
C ARG A 30 -10.58 -11.63 6.16
N ILE A 31 -10.28 -11.00 5.01
CA ILE A 31 -9.00 -11.15 4.34
C ILE A 31 -7.91 -10.46 5.16
N VAL A 32 -8.22 -9.27 5.66
CA VAL A 32 -7.30 -8.50 6.50
C VAL A 32 -7.92 -8.24 7.86
N ASN A 33 -7.12 -8.38 8.91
CA ASN A 33 -7.54 -8.09 10.28
C ASN A 33 -7.00 -6.75 10.78
N HIS A 34 -5.79 -6.39 10.35
CA HIS A 34 -5.12 -5.18 10.78
C HIS A 34 -4.53 -4.43 9.60
N PHE A 35 -4.96 -3.21 9.42
CA PHE A 35 -4.44 -2.33 8.39
C PHE A 35 -4.16 -0.96 8.98
N GLU A 36 -3.26 -0.22 8.34
CA GLU A 36 -3.01 1.19 8.62
C GLU A 36 -3.29 1.98 7.35
N MET A 37 -3.95 3.11 7.49
CA MET A 37 -4.25 3.98 6.36
C MET A 37 -3.58 5.33 6.58
N VAL A 38 -2.90 5.81 5.55
CA VAL A 38 -2.32 7.14 5.53
C VAL A 38 -2.78 7.85 4.26
N ASP A 39 -2.85 9.17 4.28
CA ASP A 39 -3.43 9.94 3.20
C ASP A 39 -2.43 10.80 2.43
N ASP A 40 -1.15 10.71 2.75
CA ASP A 40 -0.10 11.39 2.00
C ASP A 40 1.19 10.58 1.99
N GLY A 41 2.08 10.93 1.05
CA GLY A 41 3.32 10.18 0.85
C GLY A 41 4.34 10.38 1.97
N ALA A 42 4.36 11.55 2.60
CA ALA A 42 5.26 11.81 3.71
C ALA A 42 4.90 10.96 4.92
N GLU A 43 3.61 10.84 5.22
CA GLU A 43 3.13 10.01 6.32
C GLU A 43 3.40 8.53 6.06
N ALA A 44 3.30 8.09 4.81
CA ALA A 44 3.64 6.72 4.44
C ALA A 44 5.10 6.40 4.76
N LEU A 45 6.02 7.30 4.42
CA LEU A 45 7.44 7.12 4.73
C LEU A 45 7.70 7.17 6.23
N ASP A 46 7.02 8.04 6.95
CA ASP A 46 7.14 8.11 8.41
C ASP A 46 6.69 6.80 9.07
N PHE A 47 5.60 6.22 8.57
CA PHE A 47 5.12 4.93 9.06
C PHE A 47 6.16 3.83 8.84
N LEU A 48 6.69 3.73 7.62
CA LEU A 48 7.61 2.66 7.26
C LEU A 48 8.96 2.78 7.97
N PHE A 49 9.43 4.00 8.19
CA PHE A 49 10.75 4.25 8.80
C PHE A 49 10.66 4.61 10.28
N HIS A 50 9.49 4.46 10.89
CA HIS A 50 9.26 4.69 12.33
C HIS A 50 9.68 6.09 12.75
N ARG A 51 9.19 7.11 12.03
CA ARG A 51 9.47 8.53 12.26
C ARG A 51 8.19 9.28 12.58
N GLY A 52 8.33 10.54 13.03
CA GLY A 52 7.20 11.42 13.28
C GLY A 52 6.19 10.79 14.23
N ASN A 53 4.94 10.74 13.80
CA ASN A 53 3.86 10.17 14.61
C ASN A 53 3.99 8.66 14.84
N TYR A 54 4.92 8.00 14.16
CA TYR A 54 5.11 6.55 14.24
C TYR A 54 6.45 6.18 14.90
N ALA A 55 7.09 7.11 15.57
CA ALA A 55 8.38 6.87 16.21
C ALA A 55 8.29 5.80 17.29
N ASN A 56 7.13 5.63 17.91
CA ASN A 56 6.92 4.61 18.95
C ASN A 56 6.78 3.19 18.38
N ARG A 57 6.77 3.05 17.06
CA ARG A 57 6.64 1.74 16.41
C ARG A 57 7.98 1.05 16.12
N VAL A 58 9.08 1.63 16.59
CA VAL A 58 10.41 1.02 16.41
C VAL A 58 10.41 -0.42 16.94
N GLY A 59 10.86 -1.35 16.11
CA GLY A 59 10.89 -2.78 16.42
C GLY A 59 9.63 -3.53 16.00
N GLU A 60 8.59 -2.87 15.54
CA GLU A 60 7.42 -3.55 14.98
C GLU A 60 7.70 -3.98 13.55
N PRO A 61 7.09 -5.12 13.11
CA PRO A 61 7.34 -5.61 11.75
C PRO A 61 6.73 -4.69 10.69
N LEU A 62 7.31 -4.73 9.49
CA LEU A 62 6.76 -4.04 8.33
C LEU A 62 5.47 -4.71 7.89
N PRO A 63 4.59 -3.99 7.17
CA PRO A 63 3.40 -4.62 6.61
C PRO A 63 3.77 -5.70 5.59
N MET A 64 2.83 -6.59 5.32
CA MET A 64 3.03 -7.65 4.32
C MET A 64 3.00 -7.09 2.89
N VAL A 65 2.22 -6.03 2.68
CA VAL A 65 2.07 -5.41 1.36
C VAL A 65 1.65 -3.94 1.53
N ILE A 66 2.06 -3.11 0.58
CA ILE A 66 1.62 -1.71 0.50
C ILE A 66 0.73 -1.55 -0.73
N PHE A 67 -0.46 -0.98 -0.54
CA PHE A 67 -1.32 -0.50 -1.62
C PHE A 67 -1.10 1.00 -1.73
N LEU A 68 -0.55 1.45 -2.85
CA LEU A 68 -0.02 2.80 -3.01
C LEU A 68 -0.64 3.50 -4.21
N ASP A 69 -1.31 4.61 -3.99
CA ASP A 69 -1.71 5.49 -5.08
C ASP A 69 -0.53 6.37 -5.52
N LEU A 70 -0.54 6.80 -6.75
CA LEU A 70 0.53 7.64 -7.30
C LEU A 70 0.32 9.12 -7.01
N LYS A 71 -0.92 9.62 -7.12
CA LYS A 71 -1.22 11.05 -6.99
C LYS A 71 -1.51 11.40 -5.53
N LEU A 72 -0.46 11.58 -4.77
CA LEU A 72 -0.55 11.84 -3.33
C LEU A 72 -0.06 13.25 -3.00
N PRO A 73 -0.62 13.88 -1.95
CA PRO A 73 -0.07 15.13 -1.42
C PRO A 73 1.33 14.91 -0.83
N LYS A 74 2.07 16.00 -0.73
CA LYS A 74 3.41 16.11 -0.12
C LYS A 74 4.48 15.34 -0.87
N VAL A 75 4.40 14.00 -0.91
CA VAL A 75 5.35 13.18 -1.64
C VAL A 75 4.58 12.30 -2.62
N HIS A 76 4.88 12.43 -3.91
CA HIS A 76 4.23 11.66 -4.96
C HIS A 76 4.49 10.15 -4.79
N GLY A 77 3.51 9.32 -5.18
CA GLY A 77 3.62 7.86 -4.99
C GLY A 77 4.85 7.23 -5.63
N LEU A 78 5.27 7.70 -6.81
CA LEU A 78 6.51 7.20 -7.44
C LEU A 78 7.74 7.51 -6.58
N ASP A 79 7.76 8.66 -5.92
CA ASP A 79 8.87 9.01 -5.03
C ASP A 79 8.84 8.19 -3.75
N VAL A 80 7.65 7.87 -3.24
CA VAL A 80 7.51 6.93 -2.12
C VAL A 80 8.08 5.57 -2.48
N LEU A 81 7.72 5.05 -3.65
CA LEU A 81 8.24 3.77 -4.14
C LEU A 81 9.76 3.80 -4.28
N LYS A 82 10.30 4.88 -4.83
CA LYS A 82 11.74 5.04 -4.97
C LYS A 82 12.44 4.96 -3.61
N GLU A 83 11.92 5.65 -2.61
CA GLU A 83 12.49 5.62 -1.25
C GLU A 83 12.40 4.22 -0.63
N ILE A 84 11.29 3.52 -0.82
CA ILE A 84 11.12 2.15 -0.33
C ILE A 84 12.21 1.24 -0.91
N ARG A 85 12.46 1.34 -2.21
CA ARG A 85 13.44 0.48 -2.89
C ARG A 85 14.89 0.88 -2.62
N ALA A 86 15.13 2.14 -2.27
CA ALA A 86 16.47 2.63 -1.98
C ALA A 86 16.95 2.25 -0.57
N ASN A 87 16.05 1.88 0.33
CA ASN A 87 16.39 1.57 1.71
C ASN A 87 16.47 0.06 1.91
N GLU A 88 17.57 -0.41 2.49
CA GLU A 88 17.81 -1.84 2.68
C GLU A 88 16.71 -2.53 3.50
N ALA A 89 16.17 -1.82 4.50
CA ALA A 89 15.13 -2.39 5.37
C ALA A 89 13.81 -2.65 4.65
N THR A 90 13.51 -1.89 3.58
CA THR A 90 12.20 -1.93 2.91
C THR A 90 12.27 -2.37 1.45
N ARG A 91 13.46 -2.58 0.90
CA ARG A 91 13.63 -2.80 -0.56
C ARG A 91 12.89 -4.02 -1.12
N LYS A 92 12.57 -5.00 -0.30
CA LYS A 92 11.87 -6.23 -0.72
C LYS A 92 10.36 -6.19 -0.44
N LEU A 93 9.89 -5.12 0.17
CA LEU A 93 8.49 -5.01 0.56
C LEU A 93 7.59 -5.01 -0.68
N PRO A 94 6.58 -5.89 -0.75
CA PRO A 94 5.68 -5.88 -1.89
C PRO A 94 4.90 -4.57 -1.97
N VAL A 95 4.92 -3.95 -3.14
CA VAL A 95 4.20 -2.70 -3.41
C VAL A 95 3.29 -2.89 -4.61
N VAL A 96 2.00 -2.72 -4.40
CA VAL A 96 0.97 -2.77 -5.43
C VAL A 96 0.48 -1.35 -5.67
N ILE A 97 0.67 -0.85 -6.88
CA ILE A 97 0.14 0.46 -7.25
C ILE A 97 -1.35 0.31 -7.55
N VAL A 98 -2.18 1.14 -6.91
CA VAL A 98 -3.62 1.18 -7.14
C VAL A 98 -3.99 2.63 -7.40
N THR A 99 -4.17 3.00 -8.65
CA THR A 99 -4.32 4.40 -9.06
C THR A 99 -5.30 4.54 -10.21
N SER A 100 -5.86 5.74 -10.37
CA SER A 100 -6.71 6.05 -11.53
C SER A 100 -5.89 6.32 -12.79
N SER A 101 -4.57 6.50 -12.67
CA SER A 101 -3.72 6.75 -13.84
C SER A 101 -3.52 5.49 -14.67
N LYS A 102 -3.85 5.57 -15.97
CA LYS A 102 -3.54 4.55 -16.96
C LYS A 102 -2.57 5.05 -18.04
N GLU A 103 -1.86 6.13 -17.71
CA GLU A 103 -0.89 6.72 -18.62
C GLU A 103 0.34 5.83 -18.71
N ASP A 104 0.80 5.56 -19.94
CA ASP A 104 1.97 4.70 -20.18
C ASP A 104 3.23 5.15 -19.42
N PRO A 105 3.57 6.45 -19.36
CA PRO A 105 4.73 6.87 -18.58
C PRO A 105 4.65 6.51 -17.11
N ASP A 106 3.47 6.61 -16.49
CA ASP A 106 3.30 6.25 -15.08
C ASP A 106 3.48 4.76 -14.86
N ILE A 107 2.90 3.94 -15.73
CA ILE A 107 3.02 2.49 -15.66
C ILE A 107 4.48 2.06 -15.83
N SER A 108 5.14 2.57 -16.87
CA SER A 108 6.54 2.24 -17.16
C SER A 108 7.45 2.65 -16.00
N LYS A 109 7.25 3.84 -15.46
CA LYS A 109 8.09 4.35 -14.37
C LYS A 109 7.87 3.54 -13.08
N ALA A 110 6.63 3.17 -12.78
CA ALA A 110 6.33 2.36 -11.61
C ALA A 110 7.07 1.02 -11.65
N TYR A 111 7.02 0.31 -12.77
CA TYR A 111 7.74 -0.96 -12.89
C TYR A 111 9.25 -0.77 -12.88
N GLU A 112 9.74 0.27 -13.55
CA GLU A 112 11.16 0.61 -13.53
C GLU A 112 11.66 0.84 -12.10
N LEU A 113 10.86 1.48 -11.28
CA LEU A 113 11.18 1.74 -9.86
C LEU A 113 10.93 0.55 -8.94
N GLY A 114 10.39 -0.54 -9.46
CA GLY A 114 10.26 -1.77 -8.70
C GLY A 114 8.89 -2.09 -8.13
N ALA A 115 7.82 -1.57 -8.75
CA ALA A 115 6.47 -1.99 -8.37
C ALA A 115 6.26 -3.48 -8.67
N ASN A 116 5.58 -4.17 -7.78
CA ASN A 116 5.23 -5.58 -7.96
C ASN A 116 4.01 -5.75 -8.86
N SER A 117 3.06 -4.85 -8.76
CA SER A 117 1.84 -4.85 -9.58
C SER A 117 1.37 -3.43 -9.81
N TYR A 118 0.65 -3.22 -10.89
CA TYR A 118 0.04 -1.93 -11.22
C TYR A 118 -1.41 -2.18 -11.58
N VAL A 119 -2.31 -1.60 -10.80
CA VAL A 119 -3.75 -1.78 -10.99
C VAL A 119 -4.39 -0.42 -11.23
N VAL A 120 -5.07 -0.29 -12.36
CA VAL A 120 -5.83 0.92 -12.67
C VAL A 120 -7.18 0.79 -12.00
N LYS A 121 -7.56 1.79 -11.20
CA LYS A 121 -8.85 1.79 -10.52
C LYS A 121 -9.98 1.75 -11.54
N PRO A 122 -10.87 0.74 -11.49
CA PRO A 122 -12.07 0.74 -12.33
C PRO A 122 -12.99 1.91 -11.97
N VAL A 123 -13.71 2.42 -12.95
CA VAL A 123 -14.69 3.48 -12.73
C VAL A 123 -15.90 2.94 -11.96
N ASN A 124 -16.24 1.67 -12.20
CA ASN A 124 -17.38 1.02 -11.59
C ASN A 124 -17.07 0.56 -10.17
N PHE A 125 -17.94 0.88 -9.24
CA PHE A 125 -17.80 0.54 -7.83
C PHE A 125 -17.65 -0.99 -7.60
N GLU A 126 -18.52 -1.79 -8.21
CA GLU A 126 -18.50 -3.24 -8.01
C GLU A 126 -17.21 -3.87 -8.53
N SER A 127 -16.74 -3.41 -9.68
CA SER A 127 -15.49 -3.89 -10.27
C SER A 127 -14.30 -3.53 -9.39
N PHE A 128 -14.28 -2.32 -8.84
CA PHE A 128 -13.21 -1.89 -7.95
C PHE A 128 -13.19 -2.74 -6.68
N PHE A 129 -14.35 -2.96 -6.10
CA PHE A 129 -14.50 -3.81 -4.91
C PHE A 129 -13.95 -5.21 -5.16
N LYS A 130 -14.32 -5.81 -6.31
CA LYS A 130 -13.84 -7.14 -6.67
C LYS A 130 -12.34 -7.20 -6.85
N VAL A 131 -11.77 -6.21 -7.54
CA VAL A 131 -10.32 -6.14 -7.76
C VAL A 131 -9.56 -6.08 -6.44
N ILE A 132 -10.01 -5.22 -5.52
CA ILE A 132 -9.35 -5.10 -4.21
C ILE A 132 -9.47 -6.40 -3.42
N SER A 133 -10.63 -7.05 -3.45
CA SER A 133 -10.81 -8.33 -2.78
C SER A 133 -9.84 -9.38 -3.31
N ASP A 134 -9.70 -9.47 -4.63
CA ASP A 134 -8.76 -10.39 -5.28
C ASP A 134 -7.31 -10.09 -4.93
N LEU A 135 -6.93 -8.81 -4.91
CA LEU A 135 -5.58 -8.38 -4.51
C LEU A 135 -5.29 -8.75 -3.06
N GLY A 136 -6.23 -8.52 -2.16
CA GLY A 136 -6.08 -8.89 -0.76
C GLY A 136 -5.87 -10.39 -0.59
N MET A 137 -6.68 -11.19 -1.27
CA MET A 137 -6.56 -12.64 -1.25
C MET A 137 -5.18 -13.07 -1.74
N TYR A 138 -4.74 -12.54 -2.87
CA TYR A 138 -3.44 -12.91 -3.43
C TYR A 138 -2.29 -12.55 -2.49
N TRP A 139 -2.22 -11.28 -2.08
CA TRP A 139 -1.04 -10.78 -1.36
C TRP A 139 -0.97 -11.23 0.10
N LEU A 140 -2.11 -11.49 0.74
CA LEU A 140 -2.13 -11.88 2.15
C LEU A 140 -2.19 -13.39 2.35
N ILE A 141 -2.78 -14.12 1.40
CA ILE A 141 -3.04 -15.55 1.58
C ILE A 141 -2.24 -16.41 0.60
N LEU A 142 -2.28 -16.05 -0.69
CA LEU A 142 -1.69 -16.89 -1.74
C LEU A 142 -0.20 -16.61 -1.97
N ASN A 143 0.22 -15.35 -1.90
CA ASN A 143 1.60 -14.99 -2.17
C ASN A 143 2.52 -15.45 -1.06
N GLU A 144 3.66 -16.02 -1.44
CA GLU A 144 4.73 -16.35 -0.50
C GLU A 144 5.62 -15.12 -0.34
N PRO A 145 5.70 -14.52 0.86
CA PRO A 145 6.45 -13.27 1.02
C PRO A 145 7.96 -13.49 0.90
N PRO A 146 8.72 -12.43 0.60
CA PRO A 146 10.19 -12.51 0.60
C PRO A 146 10.73 -12.89 1.96
N ARG A 147 11.84 -13.58 1.95
CA ARG A 147 12.50 -14.05 3.17
C ARG A 147 13.79 -13.30 3.46
#